data_4167c6eff3b60ac08b90779cd841df46
#
_entry.id   4167c6eff3b60ac08b90779cd841df46
#
_cell.length_a   1.000
_cell.length_b   1.000
_cell.length_c   1.000
_cell.angle_alpha   90.00
_cell.angle_beta   90.00
_cell.angle_gamma   90.00
#
_symmetry.space_group_name_H-M   'P 1'
#
loop_
_entity.id
_entity.type
_entity.pdbx_description
1 polymer ?
#
loop_
_entity_poly.entity_id
_entity_poly.type
_entity_poly.pdbx_seq_one_letter_code
_entity_poly.pdbx_strand_id
1 'polypeptide(L)'
;MVDSFLALFRKPDPEQRLRLERAVADLDRELAANLELTSMFDQTKQAVVLENGEFTRHQATIEIGLAFAYRPLADLYSRIPDTESAMERRGPANSIRDDDRRLIENWEGDARAVQRGLREALATPRLSPLATLLKRLQGMLPSRR
;
A
#
# COMPACT_ATOMS: atom_id res chain seq x y z
N MET A 1 -19.15 -19.50 21.94
CA MET A 1 -18.63 -20.27 20.79
C MET A 1 -19.41 -20.05 19.51
N VAL A 2 -20.74 -20.01 19.57
CA VAL A 2 -21.59 -19.77 18.39
C VAL A 2 -21.40 -18.37 17.84
N ASP A 3 -21.19 -17.38 18.70
CA ASP A 3 -20.99 -15.96 18.31
C ASP A 3 -19.70 -15.74 17.51
N SER A 4 -18.64 -16.49 17.81
CA SER A 4 -17.38 -16.39 17.06
C SER A 4 -17.49 -16.98 15.65
N PHE A 5 -18.29 -18.00 15.48
CA PHE A 5 -18.54 -18.64 14.18
C PHE A 5 -19.43 -17.74 13.30
N LEU A 6 -20.47 -17.12 13.89
CA LEU A 6 -21.33 -16.19 13.20
C LEU A 6 -20.61 -14.89 12.82
N ALA A 7 -19.61 -14.46 13.60
CA ALA A 7 -18.80 -13.28 13.29
C ALA A 7 -18.00 -13.45 11.97
N LEU A 8 -17.63 -14.67 11.59
CA LEU A 8 -16.96 -14.97 10.33
C LEU A 8 -17.83 -14.71 9.09
N PHE A 9 -19.14 -14.69 9.25
CA PHE A 9 -20.11 -14.51 8.18
C PHE A 9 -20.77 -13.12 8.19
N ARG A 10 -20.44 -12.28 9.17
CA ARG A 10 -20.99 -10.93 9.23
C ARG A 10 -20.43 -10.08 8.08
N LYS A 11 -21.33 -9.38 7.40
CA LYS A 11 -20.95 -8.27 6.51
C LYS A 11 -20.20 -7.22 7.34
N PRO A 12 -19.13 -6.60 6.80
CA PRO A 12 -18.45 -5.53 7.51
C PRO A 12 -19.47 -4.43 7.86
N ASP A 13 -19.36 -3.93 9.08
CA ASP A 13 -20.14 -2.81 9.55
C ASP A 13 -19.97 -1.62 8.58
N PRO A 14 -21.05 -0.93 8.17
CA PRO A 14 -20.97 0.25 7.32
C PRO A 14 -20.00 1.32 7.82
N GLU A 15 -19.89 1.49 9.14
CA GLU A 15 -18.92 2.43 9.73
C GLU A 15 -17.48 2.00 9.51
N GLN A 16 -17.18 0.71 9.65
CA GLN A 16 -15.85 0.16 9.38
C GLN A 16 -15.49 0.32 7.90
N ARG A 17 -16.45 0.08 7.02
CA ARG A 17 -16.27 0.27 5.59
C ARG A 17 -15.94 1.73 5.26
N LEU A 18 -16.65 2.66 5.85
CA LEU A 18 -16.42 4.09 5.65
C LEU A 18 -15.05 4.54 6.15
N ARG A 19 -14.63 4.05 7.33
CA ARG A 19 -13.28 4.32 7.87
C ARG A 19 -12.20 3.79 6.94
N LEU A 20 -12.41 2.60 6.40
CA LEU A 20 -11.47 1.97 5.50
C LEU A 20 -11.37 2.75 4.18
N GLU A 21 -12.48 3.17 3.63
CA GLU A 21 -12.53 4.00 2.43
C GLU A 21 -11.80 5.33 2.63
N ARG A 22 -11.97 5.98 3.78
CA ARG A 22 -11.26 7.20 4.13
C ARG A 22 -9.77 6.96 4.29
N ALA A 23 -9.39 5.89 4.96
CA ALA A 23 -7.99 5.52 5.16
C ALA A 23 -7.29 5.31 3.82
N VAL A 24 -7.90 4.57 2.91
CA VAL A 24 -7.36 4.32 1.57
C VAL A 24 -7.27 5.62 0.77
N ALA A 25 -8.29 6.48 0.83
CA ALA A 25 -8.28 7.77 0.13
C ALA A 25 -7.17 8.69 0.63
N ASP A 26 -6.99 8.78 1.94
CA ASP A 26 -5.94 9.61 2.55
C ASP A 26 -4.55 9.08 2.23
N LEU A 27 -4.35 7.77 2.27
CA LEU A 27 -3.08 7.13 1.90
C LEU A 27 -2.78 7.29 0.41
N ASP A 28 -3.76 7.15 -0.45
CA ASP A 28 -3.60 7.36 -1.89
C ASP A 28 -3.13 8.78 -2.18
N ARG A 29 -3.71 9.75 -1.49
CA ARG A 29 -3.33 11.17 -1.60
C ARG A 29 -1.91 11.41 -1.10
N GLU A 30 -1.52 10.83 0.05
CA GLU A 30 -0.16 10.96 0.57
C GLU A 30 0.88 10.32 -0.35
N LEU A 31 0.58 9.13 -0.89
CA LEU A 31 1.46 8.47 -1.85
C LEU A 31 1.58 9.28 -3.15
N ALA A 32 0.50 9.88 -3.62
CA ALA A 32 0.53 10.76 -4.79
C ALA A 32 1.40 12.00 -4.52
N ALA A 33 1.27 12.59 -3.34
CA ALA A 33 2.11 13.74 -2.92
C ALA A 33 3.59 13.35 -2.85
N ASN A 34 3.90 12.18 -2.30
CA ASN A 34 5.27 11.67 -2.23
C ASN A 34 5.85 11.39 -3.62
N LEU A 35 5.05 10.87 -4.55
CA LEU A 35 5.47 10.68 -5.94
C LEU A 35 5.75 12.01 -6.65
N GLU A 36 4.97 13.05 -6.36
CA GLU A 36 5.29 14.40 -6.84
C GLU A 36 6.61 14.92 -6.27
N LEU A 37 6.85 14.68 -4.98
CA LEU A 37 8.11 15.08 -4.33
C LEU A 37 9.32 14.37 -4.97
N THR A 38 9.23 13.07 -5.23
CA THR A 38 10.31 12.36 -5.92
C THR A 38 10.50 12.83 -7.36
N SER A 39 9.41 13.18 -8.05
CA SER A 39 9.49 13.79 -9.38
C SER A 39 10.19 15.15 -9.34
N MET A 40 9.94 15.97 -8.34
CA MET A 40 10.66 17.23 -8.13
C MET A 40 12.15 16.99 -7.90
N PHE A 41 12.50 15.98 -7.11
CA PHE A 41 13.90 15.58 -6.93
C PHE A 41 14.53 15.17 -8.27
N ASP A 42 13.84 14.40 -9.10
CA ASP A 42 14.35 13.99 -10.42
C ASP A 42 14.67 15.18 -11.30
N GLN A 43 13.86 16.24 -11.22
CA GLN A 43 14.04 17.47 -12.00
C GLN A 43 15.11 18.40 -11.44
N THR A 44 15.10 18.62 -10.13
CA THR A 44 15.93 19.64 -9.47
C THR A 44 17.22 19.08 -8.85
N LYS A 45 17.27 17.78 -8.60
CA LYS A 45 18.33 17.08 -7.84
C LYS A 45 18.46 17.59 -6.39
N GLN A 46 17.46 18.29 -5.89
CA GLN A 46 17.40 18.72 -4.49
C GLN A 46 16.64 17.70 -3.66
N ALA A 47 17.24 17.28 -2.55
CA ALA A 47 16.64 16.33 -1.63
C ALA A 47 15.30 16.84 -1.11
N VAL A 48 14.33 15.94 -1.00
CA VAL A 48 12.98 16.21 -0.50
C VAL A 48 12.71 15.36 0.74
N VAL A 49 11.76 15.80 1.56
CA VAL A 49 11.27 15.04 2.71
C VAL A 49 9.93 14.44 2.34
N LEU A 50 9.82 13.11 2.45
CA LEU A 50 8.60 12.39 2.15
C LEU A 50 7.65 12.41 3.35
N GLU A 51 6.36 12.42 3.08
CA GLU A 51 5.32 12.48 4.10
C GLU A 51 4.95 11.08 4.58
N ASN A 52 4.65 10.95 5.87
CA ASN A 52 4.22 9.69 6.50
C ASN A 52 3.07 9.85 7.50
N GLY A 53 2.50 11.04 7.61
CA GLY A 53 1.47 11.36 8.60
C GLY A 53 0.20 10.53 8.43
N GLU A 54 -0.24 10.32 7.20
CA GLU A 54 -1.44 9.54 6.91
C GLU A 54 -1.21 8.04 7.17
N PHE A 55 -0.02 7.54 6.85
CA PHE A 55 0.33 6.16 7.18
C PHE A 55 0.30 5.94 8.71
N THR A 56 0.92 6.83 9.47
CA THR A 56 0.92 6.76 10.93
C THR A 56 -0.50 6.76 11.49
N ARG A 57 -1.37 7.59 10.92
CA ARG A 57 -2.76 7.70 11.36
C ARG A 57 -3.59 6.46 11.05
N HIS A 58 -3.41 5.87 9.86
CA HIS A 58 -4.30 4.85 9.31
C HIS A 58 -3.74 3.43 9.32
N GLN A 59 -2.49 3.23 9.76
CA GLN A 59 -1.84 1.93 9.67
C GLN A 59 -2.65 0.80 10.32
N ALA A 60 -3.19 1.03 11.51
CA ALA A 60 -3.98 0.02 12.22
C ALA A 60 -5.29 -0.32 11.47
N THR A 61 -5.95 0.68 10.90
CA THR A 61 -7.17 0.49 10.11
C THR A 61 -6.92 -0.37 8.88
N ILE A 62 -5.81 -0.14 8.17
CA ILE A 62 -5.44 -0.92 6.99
C ILE A 62 -5.00 -2.33 7.41
N GLU A 63 -4.20 -2.47 8.46
CA GLU A 63 -3.73 -3.76 8.95
C GLU A 63 -4.91 -4.70 9.29
N ILE A 64 -5.91 -4.16 9.96
CA ILE A 64 -7.11 -4.92 10.34
C ILE A 64 -8.04 -5.14 9.14
N GLY A 65 -8.26 -4.10 8.34
CA GLY A 65 -9.25 -4.10 7.29
C GLY A 65 -8.79 -4.66 5.94
N LEU A 66 -7.52 -4.48 5.60
CA LEU A 66 -6.92 -4.92 4.33
C LEU A 66 -5.55 -5.56 4.58
N ALA A 67 -5.54 -6.65 5.34
CA ALA A 67 -4.31 -7.30 5.81
C ALA A 67 -3.33 -7.63 4.68
N PHE A 68 -3.82 -8.08 3.52
CA PHE A 68 -2.97 -8.40 2.37
C PHE A 68 -2.31 -7.17 1.73
N ALA A 69 -2.96 -6.02 1.79
CA ALA A 69 -2.43 -4.77 1.28
C ALA A 69 -1.51 -4.07 2.28
N TYR A 70 -1.64 -4.39 3.56
CA TYR A 70 -0.90 -3.73 4.63
C TYR A 70 0.61 -3.99 4.55
N ARG A 71 1.02 -5.22 4.29
CA ARG A 71 2.44 -5.60 4.29
C ARG A 71 3.27 -4.83 3.24
N PRO A 72 2.87 -4.77 1.97
CA PRO A 72 3.57 -3.94 1.00
C PRO A 72 3.56 -2.46 1.35
N LEU A 73 2.46 -1.96 1.92
CA LEU A 73 2.34 -0.57 2.37
C LEU A 73 3.34 -0.27 3.50
N ALA A 74 3.39 -1.10 4.54
CA ALA A 74 4.30 -0.93 5.66
C ALA A 74 5.76 -1.03 5.22
N ASP A 75 6.08 -1.97 4.33
CA ASP A 75 7.42 -2.10 3.76
C ASP A 75 7.83 -0.83 3.00
N LEU A 76 6.94 -0.28 2.19
CA LEU A 76 7.19 0.94 1.43
C LEU A 76 7.54 2.12 2.36
N TYR A 77 6.75 2.33 3.39
CA TYR A 77 6.98 3.41 4.34
C TYR A 77 8.23 3.18 5.19
N SER A 78 8.58 1.94 5.49
CA SER A 78 9.81 1.61 6.23
C SER A 78 11.07 1.98 5.45
N ARG A 79 10.99 2.08 4.12
CA ARG A 79 12.11 2.44 3.25
C ARG A 79 12.24 3.94 2.98
N ILE A 80 11.36 4.75 3.51
CA ILE A 80 11.42 6.22 3.34
C ILE A 80 12.76 6.80 3.82
N PRO A 81 13.27 6.45 5.03
CA PRO A 81 14.56 6.98 5.47
C PRO A 81 15.72 6.67 4.53
N ASP A 82 15.78 5.45 4.01
CA ASP A 82 16.82 5.05 3.07
C ASP A 82 16.69 5.77 1.73
N THR A 83 15.46 5.99 1.27
CA THR A 83 15.17 6.72 0.05
C THR A 83 15.57 8.20 0.19
N GLU A 84 15.25 8.83 1.32
CA GLU A 84 15.66 10.20 1.62
C GLU A 84 17.18 10.32 1.70
N SER A 85 17.85 9.36 2.34
CA SER A 85 19.31 9.32 2.40
C SER A 85 19.95 9.19 1.01
N ALA A 86 19.33 8.38 0.13
CA ALA A 86 19.79 8.24 -1.25
C ALA A 86 19.69 9.56 -2.02
N MET A 87 18.66 10.36 -1.76
CA MET A 87 18.51 11.69 -2.38
C MET A 87 19.56 12.70 -1.88
N GLU A 88 20.04 12.52 -0.66
CA GLU A 88 21.04 13.43 -0.06
C GLU A 88 22.48 13.09 -0.46
N ARG A 89 22.77 11.82 -0.74
CA ARG A 89 24.12 11.39 -1.11
C ARG A 89 24.54 11.93 -2.47
N ARG A 90 25.82 12.29 -2.57
CA ARG A 90 26.40 12.78 -3.84
C ARG A 90 27.65 11.98 -4.18
N GLY A 91 27.81 11.73 -5.49
CA GLY A 91 28.99 11.16 -6.07
C GLY A 91 29.94 12.24 -6.62
N PRO A 92 30.93 11.86 -7.47
CA PRO A 92 31.82 12.79 -8.12
C PRO A 92 31.06 13.87 -8.89
N ALA A 93 31.56 15.10 -8.86
CA ALA A 93 30.95 16.27 -9.53
C ALA A 93 29.50 16.54 -9.07
N ASN A 94 29.18 16.25 -7.80
CA ASN A 94 27.87 16.43 -7.21
C ASN A 94 26.76 15.60 -7.90
N SER A 95 27.13 14.52 -8.57
CA SER A 95 26.20 13.63 -9.27
C SER A 95 25.44 12.72 -8.29
N ILE A 96 24.31 12.19 -8.75
CA ILE A 96 23.59 11.11 -8.05
C ILE A 96 24.21 9.78 -8.48
N ARG A 97 24.55 8.92 -7.51
CA ARG A 97 25.08 7.59 -7.77
C ARG A 97 24.02 6.70 -8.40
N ASP A 98 24.43 5.79 -9.28
CA ASP A 98 23.51 4.88 -9.96
C ASP A 98 22.73 4.00 -8.96
N ASP A 99 23.38 3.53 -7.91
CA ASP A 99 22.72 2.72 -6.88
C ASP A 99 21.65 3.52 -6.12
N ASP A 100 21.93 4.78 -5.82
CA ASP A 100 20.98 5.67 -5.15
C ASP A 100 19.80 6.01 -6.09
N ARG A 101 20.07 6.20 -7.37
CA ARG A 101 19.02 6.43 -8.37
C ARG A 101 18.08 5.23 -8.47
N ARG A 102 18.63 4.02 -8.53
CA ARG A 102 17.83 2.78 -8.57
C ARG A 102 16.97 2.63 -7.32
N LEU A 103 17.52 2.95 -6.16
CA LEU A 103 16.78 2.88 -4.90
C LEU A 103 15.57 3.82 -4.92
N ILE A 104 15.74 5.03 -5.42
CA ILE A 104 14.67 6.03 -5.56
C ILE A 104 13.63 5.56 -6.59
N GLU A 105 14.06 5.11 -7.76
CA GLU A 105 13.18 4.60 -8.83
C GLU A 105 12.39 3.38 -8.38
N ASN A 106 13.02 2.46 -7.65
CA ASN A 106 12.35 1.30 -7.08
C ASN A 106 11.28 1.71 -6.08
N TRP A 107 11.59 2.68 -5.23
CA TRP A 107 10.60 3.21 -4.28
C TRP A 107 9.39 3.81 -5.02
N GLU A 108 9.63 4.60 -6.05
CA GLU A 108 8.58 5.19 -6.88
C GLU A 108 7.69 4.12 -7.53
N GLY A 109 8.30 3.10 -8.12
CA GLY A 109 7.58 1.99 -8.73
C GLY A 109 6.74 1.21 -7.73
N ASP A 110 7.30 0.94 -6.56
CA ASP A 110 6.60 0.25 -5.48
C ASP A 110 5.47 1.10 -4.89
N ALA A 111 5.66 2.43 -4.80
CA ALA A 111 4.61 3.35 -4.36
C ALA A 111 3.39 3.30 -5.29
N ARG A 112 3.62 3.29 -6.60
CA ARG A 112 2.53 3.13 -7.58
C ARG A 112 1.84 1.77 -7.46
N ALA A 113 2.61 0.71 -7.24
CA ALA A 113 2.06 -0.63 -7.05
C ALA A 113 1.21 -0.72 -5.78
N VAL A 114 1.66 -0.09 -4.69
CA VAL A 114 0.91 -0.03 -3.42
C VAL A 114 -0.39 0.75 -3.61
N GLN A 115 -0.37 1.87 -4.33
CA GLN A 115 -1.60 2.62 -4.64
C GLN A 115 -2.63 1.74 -5.36
N ARG A 116 -2.20 1.03 -6.39
CA ARG A 116 -3.08 0.10 -7.11
C ARG A 116 -3.58 -1.01 -6.20
N GLY A 117 -2.70 -1.60 -5.42
CA GLY A 117 -3.05 -2.68 -4.49
C GLY A 117 -4.09 -2.27 -3.45
N LEU A 118 -3.99 -1.07 -2.91
CA LEU A 118 -4.98 -0.53 -1.97
C LEU A 118 -6.34 -0.33 -2.64
N ARG A 119 -6.37 0.23 -3.84
CA ARG A 119 -7.61 0.45 -4.60
C ARG A 119 -8.27 -0.88 -4.96
N GLU A 120 -7.51 -1.85 -5.44
CA GLU A 120 -8.00 -3.18 -5.78
C GLU A 120 -8.52 -3.93 -4.57
N ALA A 121 -7.80 -3.88 -3.45
CA ALA A 121 -8.22 -4.52 -2.21
C ALA A 121 -9.52 -3.91 -1.68
N LEU A 122 -9.69 -2.59 -1.79
CA LEU A 122 -10.92 -1.91 -1.39
C LEU A 122 -12.10 -2.25 -2.31
N ALA A 123 -11.85 -2.38 -3.61
CA ALA A 123 -12.87 -2.68 -4.61
C ALA A 123 -13.30 -4.15 -4.60
N THR A 124 -12.43 -5.05 -4.12
CA THR A 124 -12.74 -6.49 -4.07
C THR A 124 -13.77 -6.76 -2.97
N PRO A 125 -14.92 -7.39 -3.30
CA PRO A 125 -15.90 -7.75 -2.29
C PRO A 125 -15.26 -8.66 -1.25
N ARG A 126 -15.44 -8.35 0.04
CA ARG A 126 -15.01 -9.24 1.12
C ARG A 126 -15.84 -10.50 1.07
N LEU A 127 -15.25 -11.53 0.52
CA LEU A 127 -15.79 -12.87 0.64
C LEU A 127 -15.47 -13.37 2.05
N SER A 128 -16.48 -14.01 2.70
CA SER A 128 -16.23 -14.75 3.92
C SER A 128 -15.13 -15.79 3.66
N PRO A 129 -14.36 -16.22 4.68
CA PRO A 129 -13.36 -17.28 4.50
C PRO A 129 -13.93 -18.54 3.83
N LEU A 130 -15.18 -18.87 4.15
CA LEU A 130 -15.87 -20.00 3.53
C LEU A 130 -16.15 -19.77 2.06
N ALA A 131 -16.62 -18.58 1.67
CA ALA A 131 -16.87 -18.23 0.27
C ALA A 131 -15.56 -18.21 -0.53
N THR A 132 -14.45 -17.75 0.05
CA THR A 132 -13.13 -17.81 -0.57
C THR A 132 -12.69 -19.25 -0.80
N LEU A 133 -12.91 -20.13 0.19
CA LEU A 133 -12.60 -21.55 0.09
C LEU A 133 -13.44 -22.20 -1.00
N LEU A 134 -14.74 -21.94 -1.03
CA LEU A 134 -15.65 -22.46 -2.06
C LEU A 134 -15.25 -22.00 -3.46
N LYS A 135 -14.85 -20.75 -3.61
CA LYS A 135 -14.37 -20.21 -4.89
C LYS A 135 -13.09 -20.91 -5.34
N ARG A 136 -12.16 -21.20 -4.42
CA ARG A 136 -10.95 -21.99 -4.72
C ARG A 136 -11.29 -23.41 -5.14
N LEU A 137 -12.23 -24.05 -4.46
CA LEU A 137 -12.67 -25.40 -4.78
C LEU A 137 -13.38 -25.46 -6.14
N GLN A 138 -14.19 -24.45 -6.48
CA GLN A 138 -14.82 -24.36 -7.80
C GLN A 138 -13.81 -24.21 -8.93
N GLY A 139 -12.72 -23.48 -8.68
CA GLY A 139 -11.63 -23.34 -9.65
C GLY A 139 -10.81 -24.61 -9.85
N MET A 140 -10.90 -25.56 -8.91
CA MET A 140 -10.22 -26.87 -8.98
C MET A 140 -11.07 -27.96 -9.62
N LEU A 141 -12.39 -27.74 -9.78
CA LEU A 141 -13.26 -28.74 -10.41
C LEU A 141 -13.08 -28.69 -11.93
N PRO A 142 -12.91 -29.89 -12.58
CA PRO A 142 -12.86 -29.90 -14.02
C PRO A 142 -14.18 -29.38 -14.60
N SER A 143 -14.07 -28.49 -15.58
CA SER A 143 -15.25 -27.97 -16.26
C SER A 143 -15.98 -29.14 -16.90
N ARG A 144 -17.17 -29.42 -16.43
CA ARG A 144 -18.08 -30.35 -17.14
C ARG A 144 -18.54 -29.66 -18.44
N ARG A 145 -18.05 -30.19 -19.54
CA ARG A 145 -18.67 -29.90 -20.83
C ARG A 145 -19.95 -30.71 -20.98
#